data_d614fe1e8dd6577482f0437cef3fd35e
#
_entry.id   d614fe1e8dd6577482f0437cef3fd35e
#
_cell.length_a   1.000
_cell.length_b   1.000
_cell.length_c   1.000
_cell.angle_alpha   90.00
_cell.angle_beta   90.00
_cell.angle_gamma   90.00
#
_symmetry.space_group_name_H-M   'P 1'
#
loop_
_entity.id
_entity.type
_entity.pdbx_description
1 polymer ?
#
loop_
_entity_poly.entity_id
_entity_poly.type
_entity_poly.pdbx_seq_one_letter_code
_entity_poly.pdbx_strand_id
1 'polypeptide(L)'
;KTRGLHIMLLENTNVRKCWMPGLPDEAFHRGRVPMTKEEIRILSVTKLKLELDSVVYDVGAGTGSVSVECALLCPEGQVYAIERNPEGIQLIEENAKLHRTANLTAVQGTAPEALAGLPSPTHAFIGGSSGNLKEILSCLREKNPEIRIVMNMITLESVGEAVTLLKEMGIQEEEIFQVSASRARKAGRYHLMTALNPVYVIAFGGKREKRGESACACQD
;
A
#
# COMPACT_ATOMS: atom_id res chain seq x y z
N LYS A 1 -28.01 -45.49 16.10
CA LYS A 1 -26.96 -44.47 15.80
C LYS A 1 -27.45 -43.14 16.39
N THR A 2 -27.00 -42.79 17.57
CA THR A 2 -27.23 -41.49 18.21
C THR A 2 -26.40 -40.45 17.50
N ARG A 3 -27.04 -39.49 16.82
CA ARG A 3 -26.37 -38.27 16.35
C ARG A 3 -26.18 -37.35 17.54
N GLY A 4 -24.99 -37.39 18.16
CA GLY A 4 -24.64 -36.46 19.21
C GLY A 4 -24.39 -35.05 18.64
N LEU A 5 -24.78 -34.02 19.40
CA LEU A 5 -24.40 -32.65 19.17
C LEU A 5 -22.89 -32.52 19.46
N HIS A 6 -22.11 -32.10 18.49
CA HIS A 6 -20.67 -31.86 18.69
C HIS A 6 -20.41 -30.35 18.74
N ILE A 7 -19.72 -29.93 19.81
CA ILE A 7 -19.26 -28.54 19.97
C ILE A 7 -17.73 -28.60 19.87
N MET A 8 -17.15 -27.79 18.98
CA MET A 8 -15.72 -27.60 18.89
C MET A 8 -15.38 -26.20 19.40
N LEU A 9 -14.51 -26.10 20.39
CA LEU A 9 -13.93 -24.86 20.86
C LEU A 9 -12.52 -24.74 20.26
N LEU A 10 -12.28 -23.68 19.48
CA LEU A 10 -10.96 -23.36 18.96
C LEU A 10 -10.46 -22.13 19.72
N GLU A 11 -9.37 -22.32 20.45
CA GLU A 11 -8.67 -21.24 21.13
C GLU A 11 -7.44 -20.82 20.29
N ASN A 12 -7.38 -19.55 19.88
CA ASN A 12 -6.20 -19.00 19.23
C ASN A 12 -5.23 -18.49 20.30
N THR A 13 -4.22 -19.30 20.63
CA THR A 13 -3.16 -18.95 21.59
C THR A 13 -2.13 -17.98 21.01
N ASN A 14 -2.13 -17.74 19.70
CA ASN A 14 -1.27 -16.77 18.98
C ASN A 14 -2.05 -15.48 18.72
N VAL A 15 -2.32 -14.71 19.76
CA VAL A 15 -2.94 -13.38 19.60
C VAL A 15 -2.00 -12.52 18.75
N ARG A 16 -2.51 -12.03 17.59
CA ARG A 16 -1.76 -11.06 16.78
C ARG A 16 -1.44 -9.84 17.62
N LYS A 17 -0.16 -9.51 17.72
CA LYS A 17 0.26 -8.21 18.23
C LYS A 17 -0.26 -7.13 17.27
N CYS A 18 -0.61 -5.96 17.79
CA CYS A 18 -0.92 -4.81 16.97
C CYS A 18 0.28 -4.55 16.04
N TRP A 19 0.03 -4.54 14.73
CA TRP A 19 1.07 -4.29 13.76
C TRP A 19 1.19 -2.78 13.53
N MET A 20 2.43 -2.34 13.38
CA MET A 20 2.75 -1.03 12.85
C MET A 20 3.53 -1.22 11.54
N PRO A 21 3.43 -0.30 10.57
CA PRO A 21 4.26 -0.36 9.37
C PRO A 21 5.75 -0.39 9.72
N GLY A 22 6.54 -1.09 8.92
CA GLY A 22 8.00 -1.10 9.07
C GLY A 22 8.61 -2.49 9.17
N LEU A 23 8.07 -3.46 8.46
CA LEU A 23 8.78 -4.71 8.26
C LEU A 23 10.09 -4.43 7.50
N PRO A 24 11.25 -4.95 7.96
CA PRO A 24 12.51 -4.73 7.26
C PRO A 24 12.50 -5.36 5.86
N ASP A 25 13.28 -4.79 4.94
CA ASP A 25 13.36 -5.28 3.56
C ASP A 25 13.74 -6.77 3.48
N GLU A 26 14.52 -7.26 4.44
CA GLU A 26 14.98 -8.65 4.54
C GLU A 26 13.87 -9.62 4.97
N ALA A 27 12.75 -9.12 5.46
CA ALA A 27 11.58 -9.93 5.81
C ALA A 27 10.77 -10.39 4.60
N PHE A 28 11.13 -9.97 3.39
CA PHE A 28 10.43 -10.30 2.16
C PHE A 28 11.28 -11.15 1.22
N HIS A 29 10.64 -12.12 0.57
CA HIS A 29 11.22 -12.75 -0.62
C HIS A 29 11.37 -11.71 -1.73
N ARG A 30 12.51 -11.74 -2.40
CA ARG A 30 12.89 -10.76 -3.43
C ARG A 30 13.34 -11.47 -4.69
N GLY A 31 13.04 -10.85 -5.83
CA GLY A 31 13.49 -11.29 -7.15
C GLY A 31 14.04 -10.12 -7.95
N ARG A 32 13.77 -10.12 -9.24
CA ARG A 32 14.17 -9.06 -10.17
C ARG A 32 13.17 -7.91 -10.25
N VAL A 33 11.94 -8.11 -9.75
CA VAL A 33 10.94 -7.06 -9.72
C VAL A 33 11.26 -6.01 -8.64
N PRO A 34 10.90 -4.75 -8.86
CA PRO A 34 11.12 -3.70 -7.88
C PRO A 34 10.41 -3.97 -6.56
N MET A 35 11.00 -3.46 -5.47
CA MET A 35 10.41 -3.46 -4.14
C MET A 35 10.50 -2.07 -3.52
N THR A 36 9.39 -1.55 -3.03
CA THR A 36 9.36 -0.31 -2.26
C THR A 36 10.16 -0.50 -0.96
N LYS A 37 11.18 0.34 -0.77
CA LYS A 37 12.09 0.27 0.38
C LYS A 37 11.37 0.61 1.68
N GLU A 38 11.85 0.03 2.78
CA GLU A 38 11.24 0.13 4.11
C GLU A 38 10.86 1.58 4.48
N GLU A 39 11.78 2.54 4.34
CA GLU A 39 11.53 3.94 4.72
C GLU A 39 10.39 4.58 3.91
N ILE A 40 10.35 4.26 2.62
CA ILE A 40 9.29 4.76 1.72
C ILE A 40 7.99 4.01 1.97
N ARG A 41 8.06 2.70 2.21
CA ARG A 41 6.90 1.85 2.48
C ARG A 41 6.18 2.28 3.75
N ILE A 42 6.92 2.53 4.85
CA ILE A 42 6.36 3.06 6.11
C ILE A 42 5.55 4.33 5.84
N LEU A 43 6.14 5.30 5.15
CA LEU A 43 5.50 6.58 4.88
C LEU A 43 4.26 6.40 3.97
N SER A 44 4.39 5.62 2.91
CA SER A 44 3.30 5.38 1.96
C SER A 44 2.11 4.69 2.64
N VAL A 45 2.36 3.64 3.41
CA VAL A 45 1.32 2.90 4.14
C VAL A 45 0.67 3.76 5.22
N THR A 46 1.44 4.57 5.94
CA THR A 46 0.90 5.52 6.93
C THR A 46 0.00 6.57 6.26
N LYS A 47 0.38 7.05 5.05
CA LYS A 47 -0.42 8.03 4.30
C LYS A 47 -1.70 7.44 3.70
N LEU A 48 -1.81 6.14 3.58
CA LEU A 48 -3.08 5.51 3.23
C LEU A 48 -4.15 5.69 4.30
N LYS A 49 -3.80 5.82 5.59
CA LYS A 49 -4.76 5.97 6.71
C LYS A 49 -5.78 4.82 6.75
N LEU A 50 -5.28 3.59 6.71
CA LEU A 50 -6.09 2.38 6.64
C LEU A 50 -6.96 2.20 7.91
N GLU A 51 -8.17 1.71 7.71
CA GLU A 51 -9.09 1.22 8.73
C GLU A 51 -9.06 -0.33 8.76
N LEU A 52 -9.57 -0.95 9.83
CA LEU A 52 -9.49 -2.40 10.01
C LEU A 52 -10.16 -3.20 8.89
N ASP A 53 -11.21 -2.65 8.28
CA ASP A 53 -12.04 -3.24 7.22
C ASP A 53 -11.75 -2.68 5.82
N SER A 54 -10.62 -1.98 5.63
CA SER A 54 -10.27 -1.33 4.37
C SER A 54 -10.19 -2.33 3.22
N VAL A 55 -10.73 -1.95 2.06
CA VAL A 55 -10.52 -2.63 0.78
C VAL A 55 -9.45 -1.87 0.01
N VAL A 56 -8.29 -2.50 -0.15
CA VAL A 56 -7.09 -1.84 -0.68
C VAL A 56 -6.70 -2.42 -2.04
N TYR A 57 -6.41 -1.54 -3.00
CA TYR A 57 -5.76 -1.92 -4.25
C TYR A 57 -4.30 -1.47 -4.21
N ASP A 58 -3.37 -2.39 -4.48
CA ASP A 58 -1.95 -2.13 -4.67
C ASP A 58 -1.62 -2.31 -6.16
N VAL A 59 -1.51 -1.20 -6.89
CA VAL A 59 -1.30 -1.19 -8.34
C VAL A 59 0.19 -1.11 -8.66
N GLY A 60 0.69 -2.13 -9.37
CA GLY A 60 2.11 -2.32 -9.61
C GLY A 60 2.81 -2.86 -8.35
N ALA A 61 2.25 -3.91 -7.76
CA ALA A 61 2.61 -4.41 -6.44
C ALA A 61 4.05 -4.96 -6.34
N GLY A 62 4.68 -5.33 -7.46
CA GLY A 62 6.04 -5.85 -7.49
C GLY A 62 6.19 -7.09 -6.63
N THR A 63 6.95 -7.00 -5.53
CA THR A 63 7.11 -8.09 -4.55
C THR A 63 5.94 -8.25 -3.60
N GLY A 64 4.95 -7.34 -3.61
CA GLY A 64 3.84 -7.32 -2.66
C GLY A 64 4.19 -6.79 -1.27
N SER A 65 5.33 -6.13 -1.10
CA SER A 65 5.75 -5.66 0.22
C SER A 65 4.81 -4.62 0.83
N VAL A 66 4.25 -3.71 0.01
CA VAL A 66 3.20 -2.76 0.43
C VAL A 66 1.91 -3.50 0.71
N SER A 67 1.50 -4.41 -0.20
CA SER A 67 0.29 -5.24 -0.05
C SER A 67 0.27 -6.02 1.26
N VAL A 68 1.39 -6.64 1.64
CA VAL A 68 1.53 -7.39 2.90
C VAL A 68 1.33 -6.48 4.11
N GLU A 69 2.00 -5.33 4.16
CA GLU A 69 1.84 -4.40 5.27
C GLU A 69 0.41 -3.85 5.35
N CYS A 70 -0.22 -3.54 4.21
CA CYS A 70 -1.64 -3.17 4.19
C CYS A 70 -2.52 -4.30 4.75
N ALA A 71 -2.31 -5.55 4.32
CA ALA A 71 -3.09 -6.69 4.78
C ALA A 71 -2.96 -6.98 6.28
N LEU A 72 -1.79 -6.71 6.85
CA LEU A 72 -1.55 -6.81 8.30
C LEU A 72 -2.29 -5.73 9.09
N LEU A 73 -2.44 -4.52 8.50
CA LEU A 73 -3.10 -3.37 9.13
C LEU A 73 -4.62 -3.40 9.00
N CYS A 74 -5.16 -4.03 7.95
CA CYS A 74 -6.61 -4.17 7.76
C CYS A 74 -7.06 -5.65 7.84
N PRO A 75 -6.98 -6.28 9.01
CA PRO A 75 -7.23 -7.72 9.17
C PRO A 75 -8.69 -8.14 8.90
N GLU A 76 -9.64 -7.23 8.94
CA GLU A 76 -11.06 -7.42 8.61
C GLU A 76 -11.38 -7.00 7.18
N GLY A 77 -10.41 -6.37 6.50
CA GLY A 77 -10.51 -5.90 5.13
C GLY A 77 -9.93 -6.88 4.12
N GLN A 78 -9.75 -6.38 2.91
CA GLN A 78 -9.22 -7.17 1.78
C GLN A 78 -8.20 -6.36 0.99
N VAL A 79 -7.08 -6.97 0.60
CA VAL A 79 -6.05 -6.36 -0.23
C VAL A 79 -5.96 -7.10 -1.56
N TYR A 80 -5.97 -6.35 -2.66
CA TYR A 80 -5.75 -6.84 -4.01
C TYR A 80 -4.44 -6.29 -4.53
N ALA A 81 -3.47 -7.18 -4.76
CA ALA A 81 -2.16 -6.84 -5.29
C ALA A 81 -2.15 -7.07 -6.80
N ILE A 82 -2.17 -6.00 -7.58
CA ILE A 82 -2.23 -6.04 -9.04
C ILE A 82 -0.82 -5.96 -9.60
N GLU A 83 -0.40 -7.00 -10.31
CA GLU A 83 0.93 -7.09 -10.90
C GLU A 83 0.88 -7.80 -12.26
N ARG A 84 1.56 -7.24 -13.26
CA ARG A 84 1.58 -7.81 -14.61
C ARG A 84 2.64 -8.90 -14.79
N ASN A 85 3.75 -8.80 -14.01
CA ASN A 85 4.88 -9.72 -14.13
C ASN A 85 4.59 -11.03 -13.39
N PRO A 86 4.64 -12.21 -14.05
CA PRO A 86 4.44 -13.50 -13.38
C PRO A 86 5.40 -13.76 -12.21
N GLU A 87 6.65 -13.29 -12.30
CA GLU A 87 7.61 -13.38 -11.17
C GLU A 87 7.10 -12.57 -9.97
N GLY A 88 6.53 -11.40 -10.23
CA GLY A 88 5.93 -10.57 -9.16
C GLY A 88 4.73 -11.27 -8.51
N ILE A 89 3.86 -11.88 -9.28
CA ILE A 89 2.71 -12.65 -8.76
C ILE A 89 3.20 -13.77 -7.82
N GLN A 90 4.18 -14.56 -8.25
CA GLN A 90 4.76 -15.60 -7.41
C GLN A 90 5.33 -15.04 -6.10
N LEU A 91 6.06 -13.93 -6.17
CA LEU A 91 6.63 -13.28 -4.98
C LEU A 91 5.53 -12.74 -4.03
N ILE A 92 4.44 -12.17 -4.58
CA ILE A 92 3.30 -11.72 -3.78
C ILE A 92 2.71 -12.90 -3.00
N GLU A 93 2.46 -14.04 -3.66
CA GLU A 93 1.90 -15.24 -3.02
C GLU A 93 2.85 -15.83 -1.96
N GLU A 94 4.16 -15.89 -2.25
CA GLU A 94 5.17 -16.36 -1.31
C GLU A 94 5.24 -15.45 -0.07
N ASN A 95 5.24 -14.11 -0.25
CA ASN A 95 5.27 -13.15 0.83
C ASN A 95 3.95 -13.15 1.62
N ALA A 96 2.80 -13.28 0.96
CA ALA A 96 1.51 -13.43 1.63
C ALA A 96 1.50 -14.65 2.56
N LYS A 97 2.00 -15.79 2.08
CA LYS A 97 2.13 -17.01 2.87
C LYS A 97 3.11 -16.85 4.03
N LEU A 98 4.28 -16.25 3.80
CA LEU A 98 5.32 -16.00 4.80
C LEU A 98 4.76 -15.17 5.96
N HIS A 99 4.03 -14.11 5.66
CA HIS A 99 3.44 -13.18 6.63
C HIS A 99 2.02 -13.56 7.09
N ARG A 100 1.47 -14.69 6.59
CA ARG A 100 0.14 -15.20 6.96
C ARG A 100 -0.98 -14.19 6.73
N THR A 101 -0.92 -13.46 5.63
CA THR A 101 -1.94 -12.48 5.21
C THR A 101 -2.98 -13.16 4.33
N ALA A 102 -3.92 -13.89 4.94
CA ALA A 102 -4.98 -14.62 4.22
C ALA A 102 -5.97 -13.69 3.47
N ASN A 103 -6.00 -12.40 3.83
CA ASN A 103 -6.79 -11.35 3.22
C ASN A 103 -6.07 -10.61 2.07
N LEU A 104 -4.95 -11.16 1.57
CA LEU A 104 -4.22 -10.64 0.41
C LEU A 104 -4.45 -11.58 -0.78
N THR A 105 -4.91 -11.01 -1.90
CA THR A 105 -5.13 -11.71 -3.17
C THR A 105 -4.23 -11.12 -4.25
N ALA A 106 -3.41 -11.96 -4.88
CA ALA A 106 -2.64 -11.57 -6.05
C ALA A 106 -3.54 -11.59 -7.31
N VAL A 107 -3.47 -10.53 -8.11
CA VAL A 107 -4.24 -10.36 -9.35
C VAL A 107 -3.27 -10.12 -10.49
N GLN A 108 -3.12 -11.11 -11.37
CA GLN A 108 -2.26 -10.97 -12.54
C GLN A 108 -2.96 -10.12 -13.61
N GLY A 109 -2.31 -9.02 -14.00
CA GLY A 109 -2.82 -8.17 -15.07
C GLY A 109 -2.30 -6.75 -14.98
N THR A 110 -2.76 -5.92 -15.91
CA THR A 110 -2.43 -4.50 -15.97
C THR A 110 -3.67 -3.69 -15.58
N ALA A 111 -3.49 -2.67 -14.75
CA ALA A 111 -4.55 -1.72 -14.46
C ALA A 111 -4.68 -0.71 -15.63
N PRO A 112 -5.91 -0.28 -15.99
CA PRO A 112 -7.15 -0.45 -15.22
C PRO A 112 -7.91 -1.77 -15.47
N GLU A 113 -7.62 -2.55 -16.53
CA GLU A 113 -8.40 -3.72 -16.94
C GLU A 113 -8.52 -4.76 -15.82
N ALA A 114 -7.42 -5.02 -15.12
CA ALA A 114 -7.38 -5.96 -13.99
C ALA A 114 -8.24 -5.52 -12.77
N LEU A 115 -8.71 -4.27 -12.75
CA LEU A 115 -9.55 -3.75 -11.67
C LEU A 115 -11.05 -4.01 -11.88
N ALA A 116 -11.47 -4.37 -13.11
CA ALA A 116 -12.89 -4.36 -13.52
C ALA A 116 -13.79 -5.25 -12.65
N GLY A 117 -13.36 -6.46 -12.31
CA GLY A 117 -14.15 -7.43 -11.54
C GLY A 117 -13.97 -7.36 -10.02
N LEU A 118 -13.14 -6.46 -9.51
CA LEU A 118 -12.82 -6.38 -8.10
C LEU A 118 -13.86 -5.52 -7.33
N PRO A 119 -14.09 -5.79 -6.03
CA PRO A 119 -14.97 -4.98 -5.17
C PRO A 119 -14.51 -3.51 -5.14
N SER A 120 -15.44 -2.58 -4.86
CA SER A 120 -15.13 -1.15 -4.77
C SER A 120 -14.05 -0.89 -3.71
N PRO A 121 -12.91 -0.24 -4.06
CA PRO A 121 -11.84 0.01 -3.10
C PRO A 121 -12.15 1.23 -2.23
N THR A 122 -11.72 1.17 -0.97
CA THR A 122 -11.68 2.34 -0.07
C THR A 122 -10.34 3.07 -0.18
N HIS A 123 -9.28 2.33 -0.50
CA HIS A 123 -7.92 2.82 -0.58
C HIS A 123 -7.21 2.27 -1.80
N ALA A 124 -6.29 3.04 -2.37
CA ALA A 124 -5.39 2.56 -3.41
C ALA A 124 -3.96 3.08 -3.20
N PHE A 125 -3.01 2.19 -3.36
CA PHE A 125 -1.60 2.53 -3.52
C PHE A 125 -1.20 2.32 -4.98
N ILE A 126 -0.46 3.27 -5.57
CA ILE A 126 0.04 3.17 -6.93
C ILE A 126 1.57 3.24 -6.89
N GLY A 127 2.22 2.08 -6.99
CA GLY A 127 3.67 1.94 -7.07
C GLY A 127 4.21 1.97 -8.50
N GLY A 128 3.32 1.74 -9.49
CA GLY A 128 3.65 1.80 -10.91
C GLY A 128 2.39 1.76 -11.77
N SER A 129 2.27 2.72 -12.69
CA SER A 129 1.10 2.88 -13.58
C SER A 129 1.28 2.29 -14.98
N SER A 130 2.51 1.96 -15.34
CA SER A 130 2.85 1.48 -16.72
C SER A 130 2.39 2.42 -17.85
N GLY A 131 2.29 3.73 -17.58
CA GLY A 131 1.82 4.75 -18.53
C GLY A 131 0.30 4.96 -18.57
N ASN A 132 -0.49 4.28 -17.73
CA ASN A 132 -1.94 4.34 -17.71
C ASN A 132 -2.47 5.10 -16.48
N LEU A 133 -1.71 6.09 -15.97
CA LEU A 133 -2.06 6.75 -14.70
C LEU A 133 -3.44 7.40 -14.76
N LYS A 134 -3.77 8.07 -15.87
CA LYS A 134 -5.05 8.75 -16.06
C LYS A 134 -6.23 7.79 -16.00
N GLU A 135 -6.16 6.69 -16.73
CA GLU A 135 -7.18 5.66 -16.81
C GLU A 135 -7.37 4.95 -15.46
N ILE A 136 -6.26 4.67 -14.76
CA ILE A 136 -6.28 4.09 -13.42
C ILE A 136 -6.99 5.02 -12.43
N LEU A 137 -6.61 6.29 -12.37
CA LEU A 137 -7.23 7.26 -11.47
C LEU A 137 -8.72 7.45 -11.78
N SER A 138 -9.09 7.51 -13.07
CA SER A 138 -10.49 7.61 -13.50
C SER A 138 -11.29 6.38 -13.03
N CYS A 139 -10.80 5.17 -13.31
CA CYS A 139 -11.43 3.92 -12.89
C CYS A 139 -11.59 3.82 -11.37
N LEU A 140 -10.56 4.19 -10.60
CA LEU A 140 -10.61 4.15 -9.14
C LEU A 140 -11.68 5.12 -8.58
N ARG A 141 -11.76 6.33 -9.13
CA ARG A 141 -12.74 7.33 -8.71
C ARG A 141 -14.17 7.03 -9.18
N GLU A 142 -14.34 6.37 -10.32
CA GLU A 142 -15.64 5.84 -10.74
C GLU A 142 -16.15 4.77 -9.78
N LYS A 143 -15.26 3.87 -9.31
CA LYS A 143 -15.61 2.85 -8.32
C LYS A 143 -15.92 3.45 -6.95
N ASN A 144 -15.16 4.46 -6.52
CA ASN A 144 -15.37 5.16 -5.27
C ASN A 144 -14.85 6.61 -5.37
N PRO A 145 -15.75 7.61 -5.47
CA PRO A 145 -15.36 9.04 -5.54
C PRO A 145 -14.59 9.53 -4.30
N GLU A 146 -14.77 8.90 -3.14
CA GLU A 146 -14.12 9.23 -1.87
C GLU A 146 -12.88 8.39 -1.58
N ILE A 147 -12.37 7.65 -2.55
CA ILE A 147 -11.20 6.78 -2.37
C ILE A 147 -9.98 7.57 -1.88
N ARG A 148 -9.26 7.02 -0.90
CA ARG A 148 -7.94 7.53 -0.50
C ARG A 148 -6.88 6.92 -1.42
N ILE A 149 -6.07 7.77 -2.06
CA ILE A 149 -5.03 7.33 -3.00
C ILE A 149 -3.67 7.83 -2.52
N VAL A 150 -2.69 6.94 -2.56
CA VAL A 150 -1.26 7.24 -2.34
C VAL A 150 -0.48 6.74 -3.55
N MET A 151 0.38 7.60 -4.10
CA MET A 151 1.21 7.28 -5.26
C MET A 151 2.67 7.54 -4.96
N ASN A 152 3.55 6.64 -5.40
CA ASN A 152 5.00 6.82 -5.35
C ASN A 152 5.54 7.05 -6.76
N MET A 153 6.24 8.16 -6.95
CA MET A 153 6.83 8.58 -8.22
C MET A 153 8.34 8.78 -8.06
N ILE A 154 9.11 8.31 -9.04
CA ILE A 154 10.57 8.37 -9.00
C ILE A 154 11.10 9.35 -10.06
N THR A 155 10.39 9.53 -11.19
CA THR A 155 10.81 10.38 -12.30
C THR A 155 10.06 11.70 -12.30
N LEU A 156 10.71 12.76 -12.81
CA LEU A 156 10.09 14.08 -12.94
C LEU A 156 8.91 14.05 -13.90
N GLU A 157 8.99 13.22 -14.95
CA GLU A 157 7.90 13.03 -15.91
C GLU A 157 6.64 12.48 -15.22
N SER A 158 6.80 11.43 -14.39
CA SER A 158 5.68 10.85 -13.63
C SER A 158 5.09 11.84 -12.63
N VAL A 159 5.92 12.65 -11.97
CA VAL A 159 5.46 13.71 -11.06
C VAL A 159 4.70 14.79 -11.83
N GLY A 160 5.24 15.23 -12.98
CA GLY A 160 4.59 16.22 -13.85
C GLY A 160 3.24 15.75 -14.36
N GLU A 161 3.15 14.49 -14.82
CA GLU A 161 1.91 13.84 -15.23
C GLU A 161 0.90 13.83 -14.08
N ALA A 162 1.31 13.34 -12.90
CA ALA A 162 0.44 13.24 -11.73
C ALA A 162 -0.11 14.60 -11.32
N VAL A 163 0.75 15.63 -11.22
CA VAL A 163 0.31 17.02 -10.86
C VAL A 163 -0.67 17.58 -11.87
N THR A 164 -0.45 17.32 -13.16
CA THR A 164 -1.35 17.76 -14.23
C THR A 164 -2.71 17.09 -14.10
N LEU A 165 -2.73 15.77 -13.91
CA LEU A 165 -3.96 14.98 -13.75
C LEU A 165 -4.75 15.39 -12.50
N LEU A 166 -4.08 15.65 -11.37
CA LEU A 166 -4.75 16.12 -10.16
C LEU A 166 -5.49 17.44 -10.40
N LYS A 167 -4.87 18.38 -11.12
CA LYS A 167 -5.50 19.65 -11.51
C LYS A 167 -6.70 19.43 -12.46
N GLU A 168 -6.53 18.60 -13.50
CA GLU A 168 -7.62 18.26 -14.45
C GLU A 168 -8.81 17.62 -13.73
N MET A 169 -8.56 16.79 -12.72
CA MET A 169 -9.58 16.12 -11.90
C MET A 169 -10.18 16.99 -10.80
N GLY A 170 -9.72 18.24 -10.64
CA GLY A 170 -10.20 19.18 -9.63
C GLY A 170 -9.83 18.78 -8.19
N ILE A 171 -8.75 18.03 -8.00
CA ILE A 171 -8.24 17.69 -6.67
C ILE A 171 -7.55 18.93 -6.09
N GLN A 172 -7.97 19.37 -4.89
CA GLN A 172 -7.48 20.58 -4.24
C GLN A 172 -6.77 20.33 -2.90
N GLU A 173 -6.89 19.12 -2.36
CA GLU A 173 -6.35 18.79 -1.04
C GLU A 173 -5.37 17.62 -1.15
N GLU A 174 -4.37 17.79 -2.02
CA GLU A 174 -3.27 16.85 -2.16
C GLU A 174 -2.10 17.17 -1.23
N GLU A 175 -1.49 16.14 -0.70
CA GLU A 175 -0.23 16.20 0.01
C GLU A 175 0.87 15.73 -0.95
N ILE A 176 1.81 16.59 -1.31
CA ILE A 176 2.95 16.24 -2.17
C ILE A 176 4.23 16.50 -1.40
N PHE A 177 5.05 15.48 -1.22
CA PHE A 177 6.35 15.64 -0.57
C PHE A 177 7.39 14.67 -1.16
N GLN A 178 8.65 15.05 -1.07
CA GLN A 178 9.78 14.24 -1.49
C GLN A 178 10.46 13.62 -0.28
N VAL A 179 10.84 12.36 -0.40
CA VAL A 179 11.63 11.63 0.58
C VAL A 179 12.98 11.27 -0.02
N SER A 180 14.06 11.67 0.67
CA SER A 180 15.42 11.27 0.35
C SER A 180 15.97 10.49 1.54
N ALA A 181 16.37 9.26 1.32
CA ALA A 181 16.96 8.40 2.33
C ALA A 181 18.38 7.99 1.95
N SER A 182 19.21 7.77 2.95
CA SER A 182 20.54 7.19 2.78
C SER A 182 20.77 6.14 3.85
N ARG A 183 21.39 5.02 3.44
CA ARG A 183 21.71 3.92 4.35
C ARG A 183 23.22 3.79 4.52
N ALA A 184 23.66 3.54 5.75
CA ALA A 184 25.06 3.26 6.00
C ALA A 184 25.44 1.86 5.51
N ARG A 185 26.53 1.77 4.74
CA ARG A 185 27.12 0.51 4.29
C ARG A 185 28.54 0.38 4.86
N LYS A 186 28.82 -0.76 5.50
CA LYS A 186 30.16 -1.05 6.03
C LYS A 186 31.15 -1.25 4.89
N ALA A 187 32.26 -0.53 4.94
CA ALA A 187 33.37 -0.63 4.01
C ALA A 187 34.69 -0.68 4.80
N GLY A 188 35.19 -1.88 5.08
CA GLY A 188 36.30 -2.10 5.98
C GLY A 188 35.97 -1.62 7.41
N ARG A 189 36.74 -0.67 7.93
CA ARG A 189 36.53 -0.04 9.25
C ARG A 189 35.60 1.19 9.24
N TYR A 190 35.12 1.59 8.07
CA TYR A 190 34.30 2.79 7.89
C TYR A 190 32.83 2.44 7.58
N HIS A 191 31.93 3.39 7.81
CA HIS A 191 30.56 3.37 7.35
C HIS A 191 30.39 4.45 6.27
N LEU A 192 30.09 4.01 5.06
CA LEU A 192 29.81 4.91 3.94
C LEU A 192 28.29 5.07 3.78
N MET A 193 27.84 6.32 3.63
CA MET A 193 26.43 6.59 3.32
C MET A 193 26.19 6.35 1.83
N THR A 194 25.20 5.52 1.52
CA THR A 194 24.74 5.26 0.15
C THR A 194 23.33 5.84 0.02
N ALA A 195 23.18 6.82 -0.87
CA ALA A 195 21.89 7.43 -1.16
C ALA A 195 20.98 6.45 -1.89
N LEU A 196 19.70 6.44 -1.52
CA LEU A 196 18.63 5.85 -2.30
C LEU A 196 18.06 6.90 -3.25
N ASN A 197 17.42 6.45 -4.35
CA ASN A 197 16.72 7.37 -5.24
C ASN A 197 15.65 8.14 -4.44
N PRO A 198 15.57 9.47 -4.60
CA PRO A 198 14.46 10.22 -4.03
C PRO A 198 13.12 9.72 -4.58
N VAL A 199 12.11 9.67 -3.72
CA VAL A 199 10.76 9.28 -4.09
C VAL A 199 9.80 10.41 -3.75
N TYR A 200 8.97 10.80 -4.70
CA TYR A 200 7.85 11.68 -4.44
C TYR A 200 6.66 10.85 -4.01
N VAL A 201 6.07 11.22 -2.88
CA VAL A 201 4.85 10.62 -2.36
C VAL A 201 3.74 11.63 -2.52
N ILE A 202 2.68 11.23 -3.22
CA ILE A 202 1.49 12.04 -3.46
C ILE A 202 0.30 11.33 -2.84
N ALA A 203 -0.41 12.02 -1.94
CA ALA A 203 -1.55 11.45 -1.23
C ALA A 203 -2.75 12.38 -1.27
N PHE A 204 -3.94 11.87 -1.62
CA PHE A 204 -5.16 12.67 -1.71
C PHE A 204 -6.42 11.80 -1.51
N GLY A 205 -7.58 12.45 -1.38
CA GLY A 205 -8.88 11.77 -1.17
C GLY A 205 -9.04 11.21 0.24
N GLY A 206 -10.05 10.36 0.41
CA GLY A 206 -10.50 9.85 1.70
C GLY A 206 -11.59 10.72 2.32
N LYS A 207 -12.36 10.15 3.24
CA LYS A 207 -13.36 10.88 4.00
C LYS A 207 -12.68 12.03 4.76
N ARG A 208 -13.24 13.22 4.68
CA ARG A 208 -12.79 14.32 5.55
C ARG A 208 -13.01 13.91 6.99
N GLU A 209 -11.92 13.74 7.74
CA GLU A 209 -12.03 13.80 9.18
C GLU A 209 -12.66 15.16 9.49
N LYS A 210 -13.89 15.18 10.04
CA LYS A 210 -14.38 16.38 10.70
C LYS A 210 -13.35 16.65 11.77
N ARG A 211 -12.49 17.66 11.56
CA ARG A 211 -11.64 18.19 12.63
C ARG A 211 -12.61 18.52 13.75
N GLY A 212 -12.70 17.61 14.72
CA GLY A 212 -13.40 17.89 15.95
C GLY A 212 -12.77 19.14 16.51
N GLU A 213 -13.58 20.12 16.83
CA GLU A 213 -13.25 21.25 17.70
C GLU A 213 -12.96 20.71 19.11
N SER A 214 -11.95 19.88 19.26
CA SER A 214 -11.27 19.67 20.52
C SER A 214 -9.98 20.49 20.44
N ALA A 215 -10.15 21.80 20.59
CA ALA A 215 -9.08 22.65 21.02
C ALA A 215 -8.42 21.97 22.22
N CYS A 216 -7.19 21.52 22.04
CA CYS A 216 -6.28 21.29 23.13
C CYS A 216 -6.06 22.66 23.78
N ALA A 217 -6.87 22.97 24.78
CA ALA A 217 -6.61 24.08 25.69
C ALA A 217 -5.43 23.65 26.58
N CYS A 218 -4.23 23.76 26.04
CA CYS A 218 -3.06 24.00 26.88
C CYS A 218 -3.14 25.46 27.27
N GLN A 219 -3.79 25.74 28.40
CA GLN A 219 -3.60 26.96 29.16
C GLN A 219 -2.31 26.81 29.98
N ASP A 220 -1.44 27.75 29.79
CA ASP A 220 -0.30 28.27 30.56
C ASP A 220 0.18 27.51 31.82
#